data_199f75ae9d44e817b0211f021a209460
#
_entry.id   199f75ae9d44e817b0211f021a209460
#
_cell.length_a   1.000
_cell.length_b   1.000
_cell.length_c   1.000
_cell.angle_alpha   90.00
_cell.angle_beta   90.00
_cell.angle_gamma   90.00
#
_symmetry.space_group_name_H-M   'P 1'
#
loop_
_entity.id
_entity.type
_entity.pdbx_description
1 polymer ?
#
loop_
_entity_poly.entity_id
_entity_poly.type
_entity_poly.pdbx_seq_one_letter_code
_entity_poly.pdbx_strand_id
1 'polypeptide(L)'
;MDVNERLYALARQSGGARRYLLMQTSDAADAAGDRFQQMLAEVGLAPMPVKIHKLPAPFWPVLIALDLDQGTHSALSALAVDMAIADTAPQAMEHGQIQRTCAWIFSNAPVGELARHLATTAIARHLPSHKARWLRYYDPLVADLFWQACAPEQLAYF
;
A
#
# COMPACT_ATOMS: atom_id res chain seq x y z
N MET A 1 2.27 -18.15 13.17
CA MET A 1 1.50 -17.96 11.91
C MET A 1 2.29 -16.97 11.07
N ASP A 2 2.71 -17.40 9.93
CA ASP A 2 3.45 -16.60 8.97
C ASP A 2 2.58 -15.43 8.44
N VAL A 3 3.22 -14.33 8.03
CA VAL A 3 2.53 -13.13 7.50
C VAL A 3 1.69 -13.50 6.26
N ASN A 4 2.21 -14.34 5.38
CA ASN A 4 1.50 -14.82 4.22
C ASN A 4 0.24 -15.62 4.60
N GLU A 5 0.35 -16.55 5.55
CA GLU A 5 -0.79 -17.32 6.06
C GLU A 5 -1.89 -16.40 6.61
N ARG A 6 -1.48 -15.34 7.32
CA ARG A 6 -2.41 -14.35 7.86
C ARG A 6 -3.11 -13.55 6.76
N LEU A 7 -2.38 -13.13 5.74
CA LEU A 7 -2.97 -12.45 4.57
C LEU A 7 -3.99 -13.34 3.85
N TYR A 8 -3.67 -14.62 3.64
CA TYR A 8 -4.61 -15.57 3.04
C TYR A 8 -5.84 -15.83 3.92
N ALA A 9 -5.66 -15.87 5.25
CA ALA A 9 -6.78 -16.01 6.17
C ALA A 9 -7.72 -14.79 6.09
N LEU A 10 -7.17 -13.56 6.11
CA LEU A 10 -7.94 -12.33 5.93
C LEU A 10 -8.63 -12.26 4.58
N ALA A 11 -7.96 -12.69 3.52
CA ALA A 11 -8.54 -12.75 2.18
C ALA A 11 -9.78 -13.66 2.12
N ARG A 12 -9.74 -14.81 2.80
CA ARG A 12 -10.90 -15.70 2.91
C ARG A 12 -12.03 -15.10 3.74
N GLN A 13 -11.71 -14.37 4.81
CA GLN A 13 -12.70 -13.73 5.67
C GLN A 13 -13.37 -12.53 5.00
N SER A 14 -12.73 -11.90 4.02
CA SER A 14 -13.25 -10.73 3.31
C SER A 14 -14.39 -11.02 2.31
N GLY A 15 -14.90 -12.25 2.27
CA GLY A 15 -16.13 -12.58 1.54
C GLY A 15 -16.07 -12.36 0.03
N GLY A 16 -14.92 -12.55 -0.61
CA GLY A 16 -14.74 -12.37 -2.05
C GLY A 16 -14.41 -10.92 -2.46
N ALA A 17 -14.08 -10.05 -1.51
CA ALA A 17 -13.56 -8.72 -1.82
C ALA A 17 -12.31 -8.80 -2.70
N ARG A 18 -12.17 -7.83 -3.60
CA ARG A 18 -10.96 -7.64 -4.41
C ARG A 18 -9.78 -7.32 -3.51
N ARG A 19 -8.61 -7.72 -3.94
CA ARG A 19 -7.37 -7.60 -3.17
C ARG A 19 -6.44 -6.67 -3.89
N TYR A 20 -5.90 -5.71 -3.15
CA TYR A 20 -5.01 -4.69 -3.69
C TYR A 20 -3.76 -4.60 -2.84
N LEU A 21 -2.62 -4.46 -3.50
CA LEU A 21 -1.35 -4.10 -2.87
C LEU A 21 -1.12 -2.62 -3.11
N LEU A 22 -0.97 -1.85 -2.03
CA LEU A 22 -0.58 -0.45 -2.07
C LEU A 22 0.93 -0.36 -1.88
N MET A 23 1.61 0.27 -2.83
CA MET A 23 3.05 0.43 -2.80
C MET A 23 3.44 1.89 -3.02
N GLN A 24 4.51 2.31 -2.36
CA GLN A 24 5.19 3.55 -2.71
C GLN A 24 6.20 3.27 -3.82
N THR A 25 6.16 4.06 -4.89
CA THR A 25 7.20 4.04 -5.90
C THR A 25 8.49 4.62 -5.31
N SER A 26 9.60 3.93 -5.54
CA SER A 26 10.92 4.35 -5.07
C SER A 26 11.90 4.21 -6.22
N ASP A 27 12.78 5.19 -6.36
CA ASP A 27 13.92 5.13 -7.27
C ASP A 27 15.08 4.30 -6.70
N ALA A 28 14.91 3.71 -5.51
CA ALA A 28 15.92 2.85 -4.92
C ALA A 28 16.03 1.57 -5.75
N ALA A 29 17.01 1.54 -6.64
CA ALA A 29 17.37 0.36 -7.41
C ALA A 29 18.03 -0.66 -6.45
N ASP A 30 17.32 -1.74 -6.17
CA ASP A 30 17.86 -2.93 -5.51
C ASP A 30 17.31 -4.20 -6.17
N ALA A 31 17.98 -5.31 -5.93
CA ALA A 31 17.64 -6.58 -6.57
C ALA A 31 16.20 -7.05 -6.28
N ALA A 32 15.63 -6.71 -5.11
CA ALA A 32 14.28 -7.08 -4.76
C ALA A 32 13.25 -6.23 -5.52
N GLY A 33 13.49 -4.92 -5.62
CA GLY A 33 12.67 -3.99 -6.41
C GLY A 33 12.68 -4.34 -7.89
N ASP A 34 13.88 -4.60 -8.46
CA ASP A 34 14.04 -5.00 -9.87
C ASP A 34 13.29 -6.31 -10.15
N ARG A 35 13.42 -7.30 -9.27
CA ARG A 35 12.68 -8.56 -9.39
C ARG A 35 11.18 -8.37 -9.31
N PHE A 36 10.71 -7.49 -8.41
CA PHE A 36 9.30 -7.18 -8.28
C PHE A 36 8.74 -6.54 -9.57
N GLN A 37 9.46 -5.58 -10.15
CA GLN A 37 9.07 -4.93 -11.40
C GLN A 37 9.07 -5.92 -12.57
N GLN A 38 10.08 -6.79 -12.64
CA GLN A 38 10.13 -7.84 -13.66
C GLN A 38 8.92 -8.78 -13.55
N MET A 39 8.63 -9.29 -12.36
CA MET A 39 7.48 -10.18 -12.12
C MET A 39 6.15 -9.48 -12.45
N LEU A 40 6.03 -8.20 -12.09
CA LEU A 40 4.84 -7.40 -12.40
C LEU A 40 4.60 -7.31 -13.91
N ALA A 41 5.66 -7.09 -14.68
CA ALA A 41 5.61 -7.04 -16.15
C ALA A 41 5.29 -8.41 -16.75
N GLU A 42 5.90 -9.49 -16.25
CA GLU A 42 5.65 -10.87 -16.72
C GLU A 42 4.19 -11.30 -16.51
N VAL A 43 3.58 -10.87 -15.39
CA VAL A 43 2.16 -11.15 -15.08
C VAL A 43 1.22 -10.24 -15.87
N GLY A 44 1.72 -9.16 -16.46
CA GLY A 44 0.92 -8.18 -17.22
C GLY A 44 0.02 -7.29 -16.36
N LEU A 45 0.34 -7.14 -15.08
CA LEU A 45 -0.39 -6.26 -14.18
C LEU A 45 0.05 -4.81 -14.36
N ALA A 46 -0.94 -3.91 -14.55
CA ALA A 46 -0.70 -2.47 -14.64
C ALA A 46 -0.97 -1.79 -13.29
N PRO A 47 0.05 -1.21 -12.65
CA PRO A 47 -0.14 -0.42 -11.43
C PRO A 47 -1.04 0.79 -11.70
N MET A 48 -2.03 1.02 -10.84
CA MET A 48 -2.91 2.18 -10.88
C MET A 48 -2.36 3.28 -9.97
N PRO A 49 -1.95 4.45 -10.50
CA PRO A 49 -1.43 5.53 -9.67
C PRO A 49 -2.52 6.18 -8.80
N VAL A 50 -2.19 6.40 -7.54
CA VAL A 50 -3.01 7.17 -6.59
C VAL A 50 -2.57 8.64 -6.70
N LYS A 51 -3.27 9.41 -7.53
CA LYS A 51 -2.90 10.79 -7.92
C LYS A 51 -3.24 11.80 -6.81
N ILE A 52 -2.39 11.89 -5.80
CA ILE A 52 -2.57 12.81 -4.67
C ILE A 52 -2.34 14.25 -5.12
N HIS A 53 -3.30 15.13 -4.84
CA HIS A 53 -3.24 16.54 -5.23
C HIS A 53 -1.99 17.24 -4.67
N LYS A 54 -1.27 17.98 -5.51
CA LYS A 54 -0.01 18.68 -5.21
C LYS A 54 1.18 17.79 -4.85
N LEU A 55 1.04 16.46 -4.83
CA LEU A 55 2.19 15.57 -4.75
C LEU A 55 2.74 15.37 -6.17
N PRO A 56 4.05 15.53 -6.42
CA PRO A 56 4.64 15.26 -7.73
C PRO A 56 4.44 13.80 -8.15
N ALA A 57 4.19 13.57 -9.44
CA ALA A 57 3.86 12.25 -9.98
C ALA A 57 4.86 11.12 -9.63
N PRO A 58 6.18 11.34 -9.58
CA PRO A 58 7.13 10.30 -9.17
C PRO A 58 6.93 9.77 -7.73
N PHE A 59 6.22 10.53 -6.87
CA PHE A 59 5.96 10.16 -5.48
C PHE A 59 4.55 9.62 -5.25
N TRP A 60 3.73 9.47 -6.32
CA TRP A 60 2.42 8.87 -6.15
C TRP A 60 2.54 7.39 -5.78
N PRO A 61 1.87 6.92 -4.72
CA PRO A 61 1.76 5.50 -4.50
C PRO A 61 0.93 4.85 -5.60
N VAL A 62 1.08 3.54 -5.75
CA VAL A 62 0.37 2.76 -6.75
C VAL A 62 -0.44 1.65 -6.11
N LEU A 63 -1.58 1.32 -6.71
CA LEU A 63 -2.40 0.15 -6.38
C LEU A 63 -2.19 -0.92 -7.44
N ILE A 64 -1.96 -2.13 -7.01
CA ILE A 64 -1.85 -3.33 -7.85
C ILE A 64 -2.98 -4.27 -7.48
N ALA A 65 -3.86 -4.57 -8.43
CA ALA A 65 -4.94 -5.53 -8.20
C ALA A 65 -4.37 -6.95 -8.24
N LEU A 66 -4.63 -7.73 -7.19
CA LEU A 66 -4.14 -9.10 -7.06
C LEU A 66 -5.31 -10.09 -7.04
N ASP A 67 -5.14 -11.19 -7.74
CA ASP A 67 -5.96 -12.38 -7.63
C ASP A 67 -5.11 -13.48 -6.98
N LEU A 68 -5.23 -13.64 -5.66
CA LEU A 68 -4.40 -14.58 -4.90
C LEU A 68 -4.71 -16.06 -5.19
N ASP A 69 -5.76 -16.34 -5.97
CA ASP A 69 -6.06 -17.70 -6.45
C ASP A 69 -5.18 -18.05 -7.65
N GLN A 70 -4.52 -17.06 -8.28
CA GLN A 70 -3.51 -17.27 -9.31
C GLN A 70 -2.12 -17.35 -8.68
N GLY A 71 -1.40 -18.45 -8.97
CA GLY A 71 -0.08 -18.70 -8.37
C GLY A 71 0.95 -17.59 -8.64
N THR A 72 0.90 -16.94 -9.80
CA THR A 72 1.79 -15.82 -10.15
C THR A 72 1.51 -14.57 -9.32
N HIS A 73 0.24 -14.23 -9.06
CA HIS A 73 -0.14 -13.12 -8.21
C HIS A 73 0.17 -13.41 -6.73
N SER A 74 0.03 -14.67 -6.30
CA SER A 74 0.45 -15.12 -4.97
C SER A 74 1.95 -14.98 -4.78
N ALA A 75 2.76 -15.34 -5.78
CA ALA A 75 4.21 -15.18 -5.73
C ALA A 75 4.63 -13.70 -5.67
N LEU A 76 3.94 -12.84 -6.42
CA LEU A 76 4.16 -11.38 -6.36
C LEU A 76 3.80 -10.82 -4.97
N SER A 77 2.69 -11.27 -4.38
CA SER A 77 2.30 -10.90 -3.01
C SER A 77 3.32 -11.36 -1.97
N ALA A 78 3.83 -12.58 -2.10
CA ALA A 78 4.86 -13.11 -1.20
C ALA A 78 6.15 -12.28 -1.28
N LEU A 79 6.60 -11.92 -2.49
CA LEU A 79 7.76 -11.05 -2.67
C LEU A 79 7.54 -9.66 -2.03
N ALA A 80 6.32 -9.12 -2.13
CA ALA A 80 5.99 -7.86 -1.47
C ALA A 80 6.05 -7.97 0.07
N VAL A 81 5.68 -9.13 0.64
CA VAL A 81 5.85 -9.40 2.08
C VAL A 81 7.33 -9.45 2.45
N ASP A 82 8.16 -10.16 1.68
CA ASP A 82 9.60 -10.22 1.92
C ASP A 82 10.24 -8.82 1.87
N MET A 83 9.83 -7.99 0.90
CA MET A 83 10.25 -6.60 0.80
C MET A 83 9.80 -5.78 2.01
N ALA A 84 8.55 -5.94 2.46
CA ALA A 84 8.05 -5.24 3.65
C ALA A 84 8.86 -5.58 4.90
N ILE A 85 9.19 -6.86 5.09
CA ILE A 85 10.01 -7.33 6.21
C ILE A 85 11.43 -6.74 6.13
N ALA A 86 12.03 -6.75 4.94
CA ALA A 86 13.36 -6.20 4.75
C ALA A 86 13.40 -4.67 4.97
N ASP A 87 12.43 -3.95 4.42
CA ASP A 87 12.36 -2.48 4.51
C ASP A 87 12.04 -1.99 5.95
N THR A 88 11.41 -2.82 6.77
CA THR A 88 11.10 -2.53 8.19
C THR A 88 12.13 -3.08 9.17
N ALA A 89 13.19 -3.74 8.69
CA ALA A 89 14.27 -4.19 9.55
C ALA A 89 14.94 -3.00 10.25
N PRO A 90 15.37 -3.13 11.53
CA PRO A 90 15.98 -2.02 12.27
C PRO A 90 17.11 -1.31 11.53
N GLN A 91 18.00 -2.07 10.88
CA GLN A 91 19.11 -1.51 10.11
C GLN A 91 18.64 -0.70 8.90
N ALA A 92 17.59 -1.16 8.19
CA ALA A 92 17.04 -0.44 7.06
C ALA A 92 16.41 0.89 7.52
N MET A 93 15.69 0.88 8.64
CA MET A 93 15.08 2.06 9.23
C MET A 93 16.13 3.07 9.72
N GLU A 94 17.20 2.61 10.39
CA GLU A 94 18.33 3.45 10.81
C GLU A 94 19.01 4.17 9.65
N HIS A 95 19.07 3.53 8.47
CA HIS A 95 19.62 4.11 7.24
C HIS A 95 18.62 4.94 6.44
N GLY A 96 17.39 5.12 6.95
CA GLY A 96 16.34 5.91 6.29
C GLY A 96 15.82 5.27 5.00
N GLN A 97 15.87 3.94 4.89
CA GLN A 97 15.37 3.23 3.74
C GLN A 97 13.85 3.42 3.59
N ILE A 98 13.40 3.62 2.36
CA ILE A 98 11.98 3.82 2.06
C ILE A 98 11.26 2.48 2.20
N GLN A 99 10.14 2.49 2.90
CA GLN A 99 9.24 1.35 3.03
C GLN A 99 8.33 1.30 1.80
N ARG A 100 8.66 0.42 0.86
CA ARG A 100 8.00 0.32 -0.45
C ARG A 100 6.62 -0.31 -0.38
N THR A 101 6.46 -1.33 0.45
CA THR A 101 5.18 -2.00 0.64
C THR A 101 4.41 -1.33 1.77
N CYS A 102 3.28 -0.71 1.42
CA CYS A 102 2.51 0.11 2.35
C CYS A 102 1.36 -0.65 3.02
N ALA A 103 0.54 -1.36 2.24
CA ALA A 103 -0.61 -2.08 2.76
C ALA A 103 -1.18 -3.11 1.78
N TRP A 104 -1.86 -4.12 2.31
CA TRP A 104 -2.81 -4.96 1.59
C TRP A 104 -4.23 -4.48 1.90
N ILE A 105 -5.01 -4.18 0.87
CA ILE A 105 -6.36 -3.62 0.99
C ILE A 105 -7.36 -4.62 0.42
N PHE A 106 -8.42 -4.88 1.17
CA PHE A 106 -9.55 -5.70 0.73
C PHE A 106 -10.75 -4.79 0.52
N SER A 107 -11.23 -4.70 -0.72
CA SER A 107 -12.33 -3.79 -1.07
C SER A 107 -13.15 -4.33 -2.23
N ASN A 108 -14.45 -4.06 -2.23
CA ASN A 108 -15.32 -4.36 -3.36
C ASN A 108 -15.25 -3.29 -4.46
N ALA A 109 -14.70 -2.12 -4.16
CA ALA A 109 -14.56 -1.04 -5.12
C ALA A 109 -13.62 -1.42 -6.28
N PRO A 110 -13.91 -1.00 -7.52
CA PRO A 110 -12.98 -1.08 -8.62
C PRO A 110 -11.68 -0.30 -8.34
N VAL A 111 -10.55 -0.74 -8.91
CA VAL A 111 -9.23 -0.15 -8.65
C VAL A 111 -9.19 1.37 -8.85
N GLY A 112 -9.86 1.89 -9.90
CA GLY A 112 -9.89 3.32 -10.18
C GLY A 112 -10.71 4.13 -9.18
N GLU A 113 -11.77 3.55 -8.61
CA GLU A 113 -12.56 4.18 -7.56
C GLU A 113 -11.78 4.19 -6.24
N LEU A 114 -11.16 3.06 -5.89
CA LEU A 114 -10.31 2.95 -4.71
C LEU A 114 -9.13 3.93 -4.80
N ALA A 115 -8.46 4.01 -5.96
CA ALA A 115 -7.36 4.96 -6.15
C ALA A 115 -7.81 6.42 -5.96
N ARG A 116 -9.00 6.78 -6.46
CA ARG A 116 -9.56 8.13 -6.30
C ARG A 116 -9.93 8.40 -4.83
N HIS A 117 -10.53 7.44 -4.15
CA HIS A 117 -10.85 7.53 -2.73
C HIS A 117 -9.58 7.77 -1.91
N LEU A 118 -8.57 6.94 -2.08
CA LEU A 118 -7.29 7.06 -1.40
C LEU A 118 -6.60 8.41 -1.72
N ALA A 119 -6.66 8.88 -2.96
CA ALA A 119 -6.10 10.18 -3.32
C ALA A 119 -6.79 11.35 -2.58
N THR A 120 -8.11 11.24 -2.37
CA THR A 120 -8.91 12.26 -1.67
C THR A 120 -8.62 12.22 -0.16
N THR A 121 -8.58 11.04 0.44
CA THR A 121 -8.34 10.86 1.89
C THR A 121 -6.90 11.18 2.29
N ALA A 122 -5.95 11.21 1.33
CA ALA A 122 -4.58 11.66 1.58
C ALA A 122 -4.47 13.15 1.99
N ILE A 123 -5.56 13.91 1.89
CA ILE A 123 -5.58 15.32 2.28
C ILE A 123 -6.50 15.49 3.48
N ALA A 124 -5.89 15.59 4.65
CA ALA A 124 -6.59 15.85 5.90
C ALA A 124 -6.56 17.34 6.27
N ARG A 125 -7.62 17.81 6.90
CA ARG A 125 -7.66 19.17 7.46
C ARG A 125 -7.22 19.13 8.93
N HIS A 126 -6.12 19.81 9.23
CA HIS A 126 -5.68 19.98 10.61
C HIS A 126 -6.60 20.99 11.32
N LEU A 127 -7.46 20.50 12.23
CA LEU A 127 -8.52 21.30 12.85
C LEU A 127 -8.02 22.58 13.53
N PRO A 128 -6.97 22.57 14.37
CA PRO A 128 -6.52 23.78 15.06
C PRO A 128 -6.05 24.91 14.12
N SER A 129 -5.44 24.57 12.97
CA SER A 129 -4.93 25.57 12.03
C SER A 129 -5.79 25.74 10.78
N HIS A 130 -6.84 24.93 10.60
CA HIS A 130 -7.68 24.84 9.39
C HIS A 130 -6.91 24.65 8.08
N LYS A 131 -5.63 24.29 8.14
CA LYS A 131 -4.76 24.07 6.98
C LYS A 131 -4.89 22.63 6.48
N ALA A 132 -4.94 22.46 5.17
CA ALA A 132 -4.80 21.16 4.55
C ALA A 132 -3.39 20.60 4.77
N ARG A 133 -3.30 19.32 5.08
CA ARG A 133 -2.04 18.59 5.28
C ARG A 133 -2.11 17.27 4.52
N TRP A 134 -0.99 16.83 4.01
CA TRP A 134 -0.89 15.47 3.48
C TRP A 134 -0.84 14.47 4.62
N LEU A 135 -1.77 13.53 4.58
CA LEU A 135 -1.74 12.35 5.42
C LEU A 135 -1.04 11.24 4.63
N ARG A 136 0.16 10.89 5.06
CA ARG A 136 0.98 9.86 4.40
C ARG A 136 0.58 8.45 4.84
N TYR A 137 -0.71 8.11 4.72
CA TYR A 137 -1.23 6.78 5.08
C TYR A 137 -0.57 5.64 4.27
N TYR A 138 0.07 5.98 3.15
CA TYR A 138 0.89 5.07 2.34
C TYR A 138 2.33 4.89 2.88
N ASP A 139 2.67 5.50 3.99
CA ASP A 139 3.86 5.25 4.77
C ASP A 139 3.44 4.34 5.94
N PRO A 140 3.93 3.09 6.05
CA PRO A 140 3.47 2.15 7.07
C PRO A 140 3.59 2.65 8.50
N LEU A 141 4.64 3.42 8.83
CA LEU A 141 4.81 3.99 10.18
C LEU A 141 3.76 5.06 10.46
N VAL A 142 3.49 5.91 9.48
CA VAL A 142 2.45 6.95 9.61
C VAL A 142 1.07 6.30 9.69
N ALA A 143 0.82 5.27 8.88
CA ALA A 143 -0.44 4.54 8.89
C ALA A 143 -0.70 3.89 10.27
N ASP A 144 0.28 3.21 10.84
CA ASP A 144 0.14 2.56 12.14
C ASP A 144 -0.22 3.56 13.24
N LEU A 145 0.50 4.69 13.33
CA LEU A 145 0.20 5.76 14.27
C LEU A 145 -1.17 6.40 14.02
N PHE A 146 -1.53 6.58 12.74
CA PHE A 146 -2.80 7.17 12.36
C PHE A 146 -3.98 6.29 12.78
N TRP A 147 -3.94 4.98 12.48
CA TRP A 147 -5.01 4.05 12.84
C TRP A 147 -5.21 3.95 14.35
N GLN A 148 -4.13 4.02 15.14
CA GLN A 148 -4.20 4.01 16.60
C GLN A 148 -4.76 5.32 17.19
N ALA A 149 -4.52 6.44 16.52
CA ALA A 149 -4.94 7.77 17.00
C ALA A 149 -6.33 8.20 16.53
N CYS A 150 -6.88 7.55 15.49
CA CYS A 150 -8.17 7.92 14.92
C CYS A 150 -9.34 7.48 15.80
N ALA A 151 -10.32 8.39 15.95
CA ALA A 151 -11.62 8.01 16.48
C ALA A 151 -12.39 7.11 15.48
N PRO A 152 -13.29 6.23 15.96
CA PRO A 152 -14.05 5.33 15.08
C PRO A 152 -14.80 6.05 13.94
N GLU A 153 -15.33 7.24 14.23
CA GLU A 153 -16.03 8.06 13.24
C GLU A 153 -15.10 8.56 12.12
N GLN A 154 -13.83 8.79 12.44
CA GLN A 154 -12.82 9.18 11.45
C GLN A 154 -12.42 7.99 10.58
N LEU A 155 -12.35 6.80 11.16
CA LEU A 155 -12.03 5.56 10.41
C LEU A 155 -13.10 5.22 9.36
N ALA A 156 -14.35 5.65 9.56
CA ALA A 156 -15.43 5.44 8.59
C ALA A 156 -15.23 6.20 7.26
N TYR A 157 -14.28 7.12 7.18
CA TYR A 157 -13.94 7.85 5.94
C TYR A 157 -12.84 7.16 5.12
N PHE A 158 -12.18 6.15 5.69
CA PHE A 158 -11.13 5.36 5.03
C PHE A 158 -11.62 3.98 4.63
#